data_c8f25834e2d5c392897b0924bb09f695
#
_entry.id   c8f25834e2d5c392897b0924bb09f695
#
_cell.length_a   1.000
_cell.length_b   1.000
_cell.length_c   1.000
_cell.angle_alpha   90.00
_cell.angle_beta   90.00
_cell.angle_gamma   90.00
#
_symmetry.space_group_name_H-M   'P 1'
#
loop_
_entity.id
_entity.type
_entity.pdbx_description
1 polymer ?
#
loop_
_entity_poly.entity_id
_entity_poly.type
_entity_poly.pdbx_seq_one_letter_code
_entity_poly.pdbx_strand_id
1 'polypeptide(L)'
;SVFLLKAFGYRLRVPWLGYRAVTHLGHLVRPNWKVLEFGSGMSSLFFARACSNLVSVESDQSWHDRMQEMFSEEGMNNIDYRLCDPDSYNSHPDLPINHFDLIVIDGMARDVSAQVAIQLVRPGGYIFYDNSDVPWEEYRKARNLLTAAAESNGVTIFNDFTPFQIQVNESMLVKISKRQH
;
A
#
# COMPACT_ATOMS: atom_id res chain seq x y z
N SER A 1 26.84 2.06 1.94
CA SER A 1 26.59 3.25 2.72
C SER A 1 25.67 4.18 1.92
N VAL A 2 24.55 4.56 2.53
CA VAL A 2 23.49 5.42 1.95
C VAL A 2 24.03 6.74 1.41
N PHE A 3 25.10 7.25 2.03
CA PHE A 3 25.74 8.49 1.64
C PHE A 3 26.41 8.41 0.24
N LEU A 4 27.04 7.29 -0.06
CA LEU A 4 27.68 7.05 -1.36
C LEU A 4 26.62 6.89 -2.47
N LEU A 5 25.50 6.23 -2.20
CA LEU A 5 24.41 6.07 -3.18
C LEU A 5 23.76 7.42 -3.55
N LYS A 6 23.59 8.34 -2.58
CA LYS A 6 23.14 9.71 -2.86
C LYS A 6 24.17 10.51 -3.68
N ALA A 7 25.46 10.33 -3.41
CA ALA A 7 26.54 11.05 -4.11
C ALA A 7 26.71 10.64 -5.58
N PHE A 8 26.34 9.39 -5.95
CA PHE A 8 26.45 8.87 -7.30
C PHE A 8 25.11 8.84 -8.07
N GLY A 9 24.06 9.46 -7.53
CA GLY A 9 22.74 9.51 -8.20
C GLY A 9 22.01 8.15 -8.29
N TYR A 10 22.58 7.09 -7.72
CA TYR A 10 21.95 5.77 -7.66
C TYR A 10 20.83 5.78 -6.62
N ARG A 11 19.60 5.86 -7.08
CA ARG A 11 18.42 5.64 -6.24
C ARG A 11 18.05 4.17 -6.32
N LEU A 12 18.23 3.46 -5.22
CA LEU A 12 17.70 2.10 -5.12
C LEU A 12 16.19 2.16 -5.27
N ARG A 13 15.66 1.55 -6.32
CA ARG A 13 14.22 1.43 -6.61
C ARG A 13 13.64 0.26 -5.80
N VAL A 14 13.73 0.37 -4.47
CA VAL A 14 13.21 -0.63 -3.51
C VAL A 14 12.03 -0.05 -2.74
N PRO A 15 10.98 -0.83 -2.47
CA PRO A 15 9.87 -0.40 -1.63
C PRO A 15 10.35 0.12 -0.27
N TRP A 16 9.76 1.20 0.22
CA TRP A 16 10.06 1.73 1.56
C TRP A 16 9.23 1.03 2.64
N LEU A 17 9.08 -0.25 2.52
CA LEU A 17 8.40 -1.15 3.42
C LEU A 17 9.41 -2.04 4.15
N GLY A 18 9.04 -2.63 5.28
CA GLY A 18 9.89 -3.57 6.00
C GLY A 18 10.33 -4.75 5.14
N TYR A 19 11.58 -5.19 5.25
CA TYR A 19 12.16 -6.25 4.41
C TYR A 19 11.35 -7.55 4.45
N ARG A 20 10.89 -7.95 5.65
CA ARG A 20 10.07 -9.17 5.83
C ARG A 20 8.69 -9.01 5.19
N ALA A 21 8.10 -7.80 5.30
CA ALA A 21 6.83 -7.49 4.65
C ALA A 21 6.97 -7.56 3.13
N VAL A 22 8.00 -6.95 2.54
CA VAL A 22 8.28 -7.01 1.09
C VAL A 22 8.46 -8.45 0.61
N THR A 23 9.24 -9.25 1.35
CA THR A 23 9.44 -10.67 1.03
C THR A 23 8.12 -11.45 1.07
N HIS A 24 7.31 -11.24 2.10
CA HIS A 24 6.02 -11.91 2.25
C HIS A 24 5.04 -11.49 1.14
N LEU A 25 4.92 -10.19 0.87
CA LEU A 25 4.07 -9.65 -0.19
C LEU A 25 4.51 -10.15 -1.57
N GLY A 26 5.82 -10.26 -1.83
CA GLY A 26 6.36 -10.82 -3.07
C GLY A 26 5.99 -12.27 -3.32
N HIS A 27 5.79 -13.07 -2.26
CA HIS A 27 5.27 -14.44 -2.38
C HIS A 27 3.74 -14.52 -2.40
N LEU A 28 3.05 -13.51 -1.86
CA LEU A 28 1.60 -13.49 -1.75
C LEU A 28 0.93 -13.00 -3.03
N VAL A 29 1.42 -11.88 -3.58
CA VAL A 29 0.82 -11.23 -4.75
C VAL A 29 0.95 -12.12 -5.98
N ARG A 30 -0.11 -12.18 -6.78
CA ARG A 30 -0.15 -13.02 -7.99
C ARG A 30 -0.31 -12.17 -9.25
N PRO A 31 0.18 -12.65 -10.40
CA PRO A 31 0.12 -11.89 -11.66
C PRO A 31 -1.27 -11.51 -12.13
N ASN A 32 -2.31 -12.21 -11.68
CA ASN A 32 -3.71 -11.91 -12.02
C ASN A 32 -4.42 -11.04 -10.97
N TRP A 33 -3.75 -10.59 -9.93
CA TRP A 33 -4.34 -9.78 -8.87
C TRP A 33 -4.55 -8.33 -9.31
N LYS A 34 -5.56 -7.70 -8.73
CA LYS A 34 -5.85 -6.28 -8.79
C LYS A 34 -5.49 -5.66 -7.46
N VAL A 35 -4.64 -4.65 -7.51
CA VAL A 35 -4.12 -3.97 -6.32
C VAL A 35 -4.58 -2.52 -6.32
N LEU A 36 -4.97 -2.02 -5.14
CA LEU A 36 -5.18 -0.60 -4.88
C LEU A 36 -4.14 -0.14 -3.85
N GLU A 37 -3.56 1.03 -4.06
CA GLU A 37 -2.58 1.63 -3.15
C GLU A 37 -2.97 3.07 -2.83
N PHE A 38 -3.12 3.37 -1.54
CA PHE A 38 -3.23 4.72 -1.01
C PHE A 38 -1.85 5.18 -0.54
N GLY A 39 -1.26 6.14 -1.24
CA GLY A 39 0.12 6.60 -1.07
C GLY A 39 1.09 5.92 -2.03
N SER A 40 1.49 6.65 -3.06
CA SER A 40 2.38 6.14 -4.10
C SER A 40 3.85 6.18 -3.70
N GLY A 41 4.64 5.28 -4.29
CA GLY A 41 6.09 5.28 -4.08
C GLY A 41 6.82 4.17 -4.82
N MET A 42 7.96 3.78 -4.28
CA MET A 42 8.71 2.64 -4.81
C MET A 42 7.93 1.32 -4.65
N SER A 43 6.97 1.27 -3.72
CA SER A 43 6.01 0.18 -3.56
C SER A 43 5.11 0.03 -4.78
N SER A 44 4.70 1.13 -5.42
CA SER A 44 3.91 1.11 -6.65
C SER A 44 4.62 0.37 -7.78
N LEU A 45 5.93 0.60 -7.98
CA LEU A 45 6.73 -0.14 -8.97
C LEU A 45 6.81 -1.64 -8.62
N PHE A 46 6.95 -1.96 -7.33
CA PHE A 46 6.99 -3.34 -6.88
C PHE A 46 5.67 -4.06 -7.16
N PHE A 47 4.52 -3.46 -6.82
CA PHE A 47 3.22 -4.06 -7.06
C PHE A 47 2.88 -4.12 -8.55
N ALA A 48 3.17 -3.08 -9.33
CA ALA A 48 2.90 -3.06 -10.77
C ALA A 48 3.62 -4.19 -11.52
N ARG A 49 4.83 -4.56 -11.10
CA ARG A 49 5.56 -5.70 -11.66
C ARG A 49 4.97 -7.06 -11.26
N ALA A 50 4.21 -7.11 -10.16
CA ALA A 50 3.73 -8.36 -9.58
C ALA A 50 2.25 -8.65 -9.85
N CYS A 51 1.46 -7.66 -10.28
CA CYS A 51 0.01 -7.77 -10.44
C CYS A 51 -0.46 -7.46 -11.87
N SER A 52 -1.73 -7.75 -12.17
CA SER A 52 -2.33 -7.45 -13.48
C SER A 52 -2.70 -5.98 -13.64
N ASN A 53 -3.12 -5.33 -12.56
CA ASN A 53 -3.56 -3.95 -12.55
C ASN A 53 -3.31 -3.33 -11.18
N LEU A 54 -2.72 -2.14 -11.16
CA LEU A 54 -2.52 -1.31 -9.98
C LEU A 54 -3.32 -0.01 -10.15
N VAL A 55 -4.17 0.30 -9.19
CA VAL A 55 -4.67 1.67 -8.98
C VAL A 55 -3.83 2.27 -7.87
N SER A 56 -3.16 3.40 -8.10
CA SER A 56 -2.34 4.07 -7.07
C SER A 56 -2.76 5.53 -6.94
N VAL A 57 -2.99 5.97 -5.72
CA VAL A 57 -3.51 7.31 -5.40
C VAL A 57 -2.44 8.12 -4.69
N GLU A 58 -2.25 9.36 -5.14
CA GLU A 58 -1.28 10.31 -4.59
C GLU A 58 -1.94 11.68 -4.36
N SER A 59 -1.49 12.42 -3.37
CA SER A 59 -1.98 13.77 -3.07
C SER A 59 -0.93 14.86 -3.27
N ASP A 60 0.35 14.54 -3.29
CA ASP A 60 1.43 15.50 -3.57
C ASP A 60 1.69 15.57 -5.08
N GLN A 61 1.46 16.73 -5.68
CA GLN A 61 1.66 16.95 -7.11
C GLN A 61 3.11 16.70 -7.54
N SER A 62 4.08 17.16 -6.76
CA SER A 62 5.49 17.06 -7.15
C SER A 62 5.98 15.60 -7.07
N TRP A 63 5.47 14.86 -6.12
CA TRP A 63 5.75 13.42 -5.99
C TRP A 63 5.02 12.63 -7.08
N HIS A 64 3.77 12.99 -7.38
CA HIS A 64 2.99 12.40 -8.47
C HIS A 64 3.74 12.51 -9.80
N ASP A 65 4.16 13.73 -10.19
CA ASP A 65 4.85 13.97 -11.46
C ASP A 65 6.12 13.13 -11.56
N ARG A 66 6.89 13.08 -10.47
CA ARG A 66 8.11 12.29 -10.40
C ARG A 66 7.87 10.78 -10.52
N MET A 67 6.83 10.27 -9.88
CA MET A 67 6.49 8.85 -9.97
C MET A 67 5.98 8.50 -11.37
N GLN A 68 5.23 9.41 -12.01
CA GLN A 68 4.76 9.23 -13.37
C GLN A 68 5.91 9.14 -14.38
N GLU A 69 6.95 9.97 -14.22
CA GLU A 69 8.18 9.84 -15.01
C GLU A 69 8.82 8.45 -14.81
N MET A 70 8.96 8.00 -13.55
CA MET A 70 9.53 6.69 -13.25
C MET A 70 8.71 5.54 -13.82
N PHE A 71 7.38 5.60 -13.79
CA PHE A 71 6.52 4.59 -14.40
C PHE A 71 6.72 4.52 -15.91
N SER A 72 6.86 5.69 -16.56
CA SER A 72 7.15 5.77 -17.99
C SER A 72 8.52 5.20 -18.33
N GLU A 73 9.57 5.55 -17.59
CA GLU A 73 10.94 5.02 -17.77
C GLU A 73 11.01 3.49 -17.64
N GLU A 74 10.20 2.92 -16.71
CA GLU A 74 10.12 1.47 -16.48
C GLU A 74 9.15 0.75 -17.43
N GLY A 75 8.49 1.49 -18.34
CA GLY A 75 7.52 0.93 -19.28
C GLY A 75 6.29 0.32 -18.62
N MET A 76 5.90 0.84 -17.45
CA MET A 76 4.70 0.37 -16.74
C MET A 76 3.44 0.87 -17.44
N ASN A 77 2.60 -0.05 -17.89
CA ASN A 77 1.36 0.23 -18.63
C ASN A 77 0.10 -0.33 -17.95
N ASN A 78 0.26 -0.90 -16.77
CA ASN A 78 -0.82 -1.50 -15.97
C ASN A 78 -1.13 -0.70 -14.70
N ILE A 79 -0.79 0.59 -14.67
CA ILE A 79 -1.02 1.49 -13.54
C ILE A 79 -2.08 2.53 -13.92
N ASP A 80 -3.19 2.56 -13.19
CA ASP A 80 -4.12 3.70 -13.12
C ASP A 80 -3.61 4.63 -12.00
N TYR A 81 -2.83 5.65 -12.37
CA TYR A 81 -2.19 6.55 -11.42
C TYR A 81 -2.98 7.83 -11.27
N ARG A 82 -3.42 8.12 -10.05
CA ARG A 82 -4.37 9.19 -9.74
C ARG A 82 -3.78 10.22 -8.81
N LEU A 83 -3.77 11.48 -9.25
CA LEU A 83 -3.57 12.63 -8.37
C LEU A 83 -4.92 13.05 -7.81
N CYS A 84 -5.04 13.16 -6.50
CA CYS A 84 -6.25 13.54 -5.81
C CYS A 84 -5.97 14.65 -4.80
N ASP A 85 -6.84 15.64 -4.72
CA ASP A 85 -6.78 16.63 -3.64
C ASP A 85 -6.96 15.92 -2.27
N PRO A 86 -6.38 16.46 -1.18
CA PRO A 86 -6.50 15.88 0.15
C PRO A 86 -7.96 15.60 0.58
N ASP A 87 -8.90 16.46 0.22
CA ASP A 87 -10.32 16.32 0.57
C ASP A 87 -11.01 15.18 -0.20
N SER A 88 -10.53 14.85 -1.40
CA SER A 88 -11.06 13.79 -2.26
C SER A 88 -10.22 12.52 -2.27
N TYR A 89 -9.12 12.51 -1.52
CA TYR A 89 -8.11 11.43 -1.53
C TYR A 89 -8.68 10.01 -1.36
N ASN A 90 -9.73 9.86 -0.56
CA ASN A 90 -10.39 8.59 -0.32
C ASN A 90 -11.73 8.43 -1.09
N SER A 91 -12.07 9.38 -1.98
CA SER A 91 -13.34 9.38 -2.71
C SER A 91 -13.15 8.84 -4.13
N HIS A 92 -13.42 7.56 -4.32
CA HIS A 92 -13.29 6.86 -5.60
C HIS A 92 -14.59 6.13 -5.97
N PRO A 93 -15.67 6.87 -6.31
CA PRO A 93 -16.98 6.27 -6.57
C PRO A 93 -17.03 5.38 -7.81
N ASP A 94 -16.04 5.50 -8.69
CA ASP A 94 -15.85 4.68 -9.88
C ASP A 94 -15.21 3.31 -9.58
N LEU A 95 -14.60 3.14 -8.40
CA LEU A 95 -13.99 1.87 -8.02
C LEU A 95 -15.05 0.89 -7.49
N PRO A 96 -15.10 -0.32 -8.04
CA PRO A 96 -16.11 -1.30 -7.65
C PRO A 96 -15.84 -1.86 -6.25
N ILE A 97 -16.91 -2.04 -5.47
CA ILE A 97 -16.85 -2.71 -4.17
C ILE A 97 -16.46 -4.18 -4.32
N ASN A 98 -15.82 -4.75 -3.30
CA ASN A 98 -15.41 -6.17 -3.26
C ASN A 98 -14.55 -6.61 -4.47
N HIS A 99 -13.66 -5.75 -4.95
CA HIS A 99 -12.98 -5.94 -6.22
C HIS A 99 -11.49 -6.27 -6.11
N PHE A 100 -10.79 -5.59 -5.20
CA PHE A 100 -9.34 -5.70 -5.11
C PHE A 100 -8.90 -6.93 -4.32
N ASP A 101 -7.85 -7.60 -4.78
CA ASP A 101 -7.24 -8.75 -4.10
C ASP A 101 -6.37 -8.30 -2.93
N LEU A 102 -5.67 -7.17 -3.10
CA LEU A 102 -4.86 -6.51 -2.09
C LEU A 102 -5.10 -5.01 -2.13
N ILE A 103 -5.23 -4.40 -0.94
CA ILE A 103 -5.20 -2.95 -0.79
C ILE A 103 -4.05 -2.59 0.13
N VAL A 104 -3.27 -1.58 -0.26
CA VAL A 104 -2.13 -1.05 0.50
C VAL A 104 -2.49 0.32 1.05
N ILE A 105 -2.25 0.55 2.33
CA ILE A 105 -2.50 1.82 3.02
C ILE A 105 -1.16 2.34 3.55
N ASP A 106 -0.56 3.26 2.83
CA ASP A 106 0.71 3.91 3.17
C ASP A 106 0.71 5.43 2.94
N GLY A 107 -0.46 6.00 2.64
CA GLY A 107 -0.65 7.43 2.40
C GLY A 107 -1.18 8.19 3.61
N MET A 108 -1.99 9.20 3.36
CA MET A 108 -2.65 10.04 4.35
C MET A 108 -4.03 9.52 4.77
N ALA A 109 -4.65 10.18 5.77
CA ALA A 109 -6.01 9.88 6.24
C ALA A 109 -6.25 8.37 6.47
N ARG A 110 -5.37 7.76 7.25
CA ARG A 110 -5.26 6.30 7.44
C ARG A 110 -6.57 5.64 7.89
N ASP A 111 -7.32 6.27 8.77
CA ASP A 111 -8.60 5.76 9.27
C ASP A 111 -9.70 5.77 8.19
N VAL A 112 -9.75 6.82 7.36
CA VAL A 112 -10.69 6.91 6.24
C VAL A 112 -10.28 5.91 5.15
N SER A 113 -8.97 5.83 4.83
CA SER A 113 -8.44 4.84 3.90
C SER A 113 -8.78 3.41 4.32
N ALA A 114 -8.71 3.11 5.62
CA ALA A 114 -9.09 1.79 6.13
C ALA A 114 -10.59 1.49 5.96
N GLN A 115 -11.46 2.48 6.20
CA GLN A 115 -12.91 2.33 5.98
C GLN A 115 -13.23 2.03 4.51
N VAL A 116 -12.63 2.78 3.59
CA VAL A 116 -12.80 2.59 2.14
C VAL A 116 -12.21 1.26 1.69
N ALA A 117 -11.01 0.92 2.16
CA ALA A 117 -10.36 -0.34 1.84
C ALA A 117 -11.21 -1.57 2.20
N ILE A 118 -11.87 -1.57 3.37
CA ILE A 118 -12.77 -2.67 3.79
C ILE A 118 -13.96 -2.85 2.82
N GLN A 119 -14.41 -1.78 2.16
CA GLN A 119 -15.50 -1.85 1.20
C GLN A 119 -15.03 -2.35 -0.17
N LEU A 120 -13.82 -1.92 -0.59
CA LEU A 120 -13.30 -2.18 -1.93
C LEU A 120 -12.57 -3.52 -2.04
N VAL A 121 -11.99 -4.03 -0.94
CA VAL A 121 -11.34 -5.34 -0.94
C VAL A 121 -12.37 -6.47 -1.10
N ARG A 122 -12.03 -7.48 -1.90
CA ARG A 122 -12.91 -8.65 -2.05
C ARG A 122 -12.96 -9.50 -0.76
N PRO A 123 -14.04 -10.25 -0.54
CA PRO A 123 -14.09 -11.24 0.54
C PRO A 123 -12.92 -12.24 0.44
N GLY A 124 -12.17 -12.41 1.53
CA GLY A 124 -10.96 -13.23 1.58
C GLY A 124 -9.73 -12.59 0.91
N GLY A 125 -9.82 -11.33 0.50
CA GLY A 125 -8.69 -10.51 0.05
C GLY A 125 -7.87 -9.99 1.23
N TYR A 126 -6.88 -9.13 0.93
CA TYR A 126 -5.91 -8.67 1.91
C TYR A 126 -5.85 -7.15 1.97
N ILE A 127 -5.57 -6.61 3.15
CA ILE A 127 -5.20 -5.20 3.34
C ILE A 127 -3.84 -5.17 4.04
N PHE A 128 -2.87 -4.52 3.41
CA PHE A 128 -1.58 -4.21 4.02
C PHE A 128 -1.60 -2.78 4.54
N TYR A 129 -1.24 -2.60 5.80
CA TYR A 129 -1.24 -1.31 6.48
C TYR A 129 0.14 -1.04 7.06
N ASP A 130 0.83 -0.01 6.55
CA ASP A 130 2.16 0.38 7.01
C ASP A 130 2.10 1.36 8.19
N ASN A 131 3.16 1.36 9.01
CA ASN A 131 3.29 2.16 10.23
C ASN A 131 2.15 1.94 11.24
N SER A 132 1.74 0.70 11.43
CA SER A 132 0.59 0.32 12.25
C SER A 132 0.78 0.55 13.75
N ASP A 133 2.00 0.84 14.22
CA ASP A 133 2.39 1.14 15.59
C ASP A 133 2.40 2.64 15.93
N VAL A 134 2.18 3.52 14.94
CA VAL A 134 2.18 4.96 15.16
C VAL A 134 1.06 5.34 16.15
N PRO A 135 1.37 6.07 17.26
CA PRO A 135 0.42 6.27 18.36
C PRO A 135 -0.62 7.37 18.10
N TRP A 136 -0.71 7.91 16.89
CA TRP A 136 -1.68 8.94 16.55
C TRP A 136 -3.08 8.35 16.40
N GLU A 137 -4.09 9.17 16.68
CA GLU A 137 -5.48 8.72 16.77
C GLU A 137 -5.98 8.06 15.47
N GLU A 138 -5.72 8.67 14.33
CA GLU A 138 -6.11 8.13 13.01
C GLU A 138 -5.49 6.76 12.73
N TYR A 139 -4.19 6.56 13.10
CA TYR A 139 -3.51 5.28 12.92
C TYR A 139 -4.10 4.18 13.81
N ARG A 140 -4.42 4.52 15.09
CA ARG A 140 -5.06 3.58 16.00
C ARG A 140 -6.47 3.21 15.55
N LYS A 141 -7.24 4.19 15.04
CA LYS A 141 -8.57 3.93 14.46
C LYS A 141 -8.48 3.00 13.28
N ALA A 142 -7.57 3.25 12.33
CA ALA A 142 -7.32 2.38 11.19
C ALA A 142 -6.99 0.95 11.63
N ARG A 143 -6.03 0.79 12.56
CA ARG A 143 -5.64 -0.51 13.11
C ARG A 143 -6.83 -1.26 13.71
N ASN A 144 -7.65 -0.59 14.53
CA ASN A 144 -8.82 -1.21 15.16
C ASN A 144 -9.86 -1.65 14.13
N LEU A 145 -10.15 -0.80 13.13
CA LEU A 145 -11.09 -1.11 12.06
C LEU A 145 -10.64 -2.36 11.26
N LEU A 146 -9.37 -2.38 10.87
CA LEU A 146 -8.79 -3.47 10.10
C LEU A 146 -8.75 -4.78 10.90
N THR A 147 -8.40 -4.70 12.19
CA THR A 147 -8.41 -5.87 13.08
C THR A 147 -9.83 -6.44 13.25
N ALA A 148 -10.84 -5.57 13.39
CA ALA A 148 -12.24 -5.99 13.50
C ALA A 148 -12.78 -6.64 12.20
N ALA A 149 -12.26 -6.25 11.03
CA ALA A 149 -12.64 -6.81 9.73
C ALA A 149 -11.89 -8.10 9.38
N ALA A 150 -10.88 -8.48 10.15
CA ALA A 150 -10.06 -9.65 9.90
C ALA A 150 -10.83 -10.97 10.07
N GLU A 151 -10.48 -11.99 9.29
CA GLU A 151 -10.89 -13.35 9.62
C GLU A 151 -10.20 -13.85 10.89
N SER A 152 -10.70 -14.93 11.49
CA SER A 152 -10.07 -15.54 12.66
C SER A 152 -8.60 -15.87 12.35
N ASN A 153 -7.67 -15.37 13.18
CA ASN A 153 -6.23 -15.45 12.97
C ASN A 153 -5.73 -14.81 11.65
N GLY A 154 -6.49 -13.90 11.07
CA GLY A 154 -6.18 -13.25 9.78
C GLY A 154 -5.23 -12.06 9.88
N VAL A 155 -4.64 -11.76 11.03
CA VAL A 155 -3.69 -10.64 11.23
C VAL A 155 -2.28 -11.16 11.33
N THR A 156 -1.39 -10.64 10.48
CA THR A 156 0.06 -10.88 10.54
C THR A 156 0.77 -9.56 10.78
N ILE A 157 1.63 -9.50 11.77
CA ILE A 157 2.43 -8.31 12.13
C ILE A 157 3.87 -8.51 11.67
N PHE A 158 4.44 -7.47 11.07
CA PHE A 158 5.84 -7.40 10.69
C PHE A 158 6.50 -6.27 11.47
N ASN A 159 7.52 -6.60 12.25
CA ASN A 159 8.41 -5.65 12.90
C ASN A 159 9.77 -5.78 12.23
N ASP A 160 10.20 -4.76 11.49
CA ASP A 160 11.43 -4.83 10.71
C ASP A 160 12.00 -3.45 10.38
N PHE A 161 13.23 -3.45 9.90
CA PHE A 161 13.84 -2.26 9.30
C PHE A 161 13.27 -2.01 7.92
N THR A 162 13.08 -0.73 7.59
CA THR A 162 12.79 -0.27 6.24
C THR A 162 14.08 0.24 5.57
N PRO A 163 14.16 0.22 4.23
CA PRO A 163 15.30 0.81 3.54
C PRO A 163 15.55 2.25 3.98
N PHE A 164 16.83 2.57 4.24
CA PHE A 164 17.31 3.91 4.62
C PHE A 164 16.89 4.42 6.00
N GLN A 165 16.21 3.62 6.81
CA GLN A 165 15.86 3.95 8.20
C GLN A 165 16.66 3.08 9.18
N ILE A 166 16.95 3.64 10.37
CA ILE A 166 17.70 2.96 11.44
C ILE A 166 16.74 2.41 12.52
N GLN A 167 15.47 2.78 12.45
CA GLN A 167 14.44 2.34 13.38
C GLN A 167 13.62 1.20 12.81
N VAL A 168 13.14 0.34 13.69
CA VAL A 168 12.17 -0.70 13.37
C VAL A 168 10.79 -0.06 13.25
N ASN A 169 10.08 -0.35 12.19
CA ASN A 169 8.68 0.03 11.98
C ASN A 169 7.80 -1.21 12.03
N GLU A 170 6.57 -1.03 12.46
CA GLU A 170 5.57 -2.08 12.40
C GLU A 170 4.66 -1.87 11.18
N SER A 171 4.38 -2.96 10.49
CA SER A 171 3.29 -3.01 9.52
C SER A 171 2.44 -4.24 9.76
N MET A 172 1.20 -4.23 9.30
CA MET A 172 0.29 -5.35 9.44
C MET A 172 -0.34 -5.76 8.10
N LEU A 173 -0.50 -7.06 7.92
CA LEU A 173 -1.26 -7.65 6.82
C LEU A 173 -2.52 -8.29 7.40
N VAL A 174 -3.66 -7.87 6.89
CA VAL A 174 -4.97 -8.33 7.34
C VAL A 174 -5.66 -9.10 6.24
N LYS A 175 -6.01 -10.34 6.50
CA LYS A 175 -6.87 -11.13 5.62
C LYS A 175 -8.32 -10.90 6.01
N ILE A 176 -9.11 -10.40 5.08
CA ILE A 176 -10.50 -10.02 5.32
C ILE A 176 -11.39 -11.26 5.36
N SER A 177 -12.33 -11.26 6.29
CA SER A 177 -13.30 -12.34 6.43
C SER A 177 -14.06 -12.59 5.13
N LYS A 178 -14.27 -13.86 4.79
CA LYS A 178 -15.25 -14.23 3.78
C LYS A 178 -16.62 -13.88 4.37
N ARG A 179 -17.34 -12.92 3.77
CA ARG A 179 -18.71 -12.62 4.21
C ARG A 179 -19.52 -13.93 4.10
N GLN A 180 -20.08 -14.40 5.19
CA GLN A 180 -21.10 -15.42 5.16
C GLN A 180 -22.37 -14.75 4.61
N HIS A 181 -22.87 -15.24 3.50
CA HIS A 181 -24.19 -14.88 2.96
C HIS A 181 -25.25 -15.54 3.79
#